data_6d9cec0e97ea5273cc8d63720c85b166
#
_entry.id   6d9cec0e97ea5273cc8d63720c85b166
#
_cell.length_a   1.000
_cell.length_b   1.000
_cell.length_c   1.000
_cell.angle_alpha   90.00
_cell.angle_beta   90.00
_cell.angle_gamma   90.00
#
_symmetry.space_group_name_H-M   'P 1'
#
loop_
_entity.id
_entity.type
_entity.pdbx_description
1 polymer ?
#
loop_
_entity_poly.entity_id
_entity_poly.type
_entity_poly.pdbx_seq_one_letter_code
_entity_poly.pdbx_strand_id
1 'polypeptide(L)'
;MRVLVVGGRHFEDADKVHRELVRLNWQKPIGVLIHGSVTGVGIAAEAWARSNGTPVVRYPPNWTLYGKKAEGLRNAFMIGDSRPDLVLAFPGGRHTADLIQKAIEAKIAVLAVPAGDPRVAELEKSV
;
A
#
# COMPACT_ATOMS: atom_id res chain seq x y z
N MET A 1 5.20 4.21 -14.10
CA MET A 1 5.85 3.30 -13.15
C MET A 1 4.83 2.35 -12.53
N ARG A 2 5.30 1.27 -11.99
CA ARG A 2 4.49 0.25 -11.32
C ARG A 2 4.56 0.51 -9.81
N VAL A 3 3.44 0.82 -9.17
CA VAL A 3 3.40 1.19 -7.75
C VAL A 3 2.62 0.15 -6.97
N LEU A 4 3.26 -0.43 -5.96
CA LEU A 4 2.61 -1.34 -5.01
C LEU A 4 2.26 -0.55 -3.75
N VAL A 5 0.99 -0.57 -3.37
CA VAL A 5 0.50 0.12 -2.17
C VAL A 5 0.25 -0.89 -1.07
N VAL A 6 0.74 -0.62 0.13
CA VAL A 6 0.56 -1.46 1.31
C VAL A 6 0.28 -0.60 2.53
N GLY A 7 -0.40 -1.16 3.50
CA GLY A 7 -0.71 -0.50 4.77
C GLY A 7 -1.48 -1.43 5.69
N GLY A 8 -1.71 -0.98 6.92
CA GLY A 8 -2.42 -1.74 7.92
C GLY A 8 -3.89 -1.95 7.55
N ARG A 9 -4.46 -3.10 7.99
CA ARG A 9 -5.87 -3.40 7.71
C ARG A 9 -6.83 -2.40 8.36
N HIS A 10 -6.38 -1.70 9.39
CA HIS A 10 -7.18 -0.70 10.11
C HIS A 10 -6.80 0.74 9.75
N PHE A 11 -5.95 0.95 8.75
CA PHE A 11 -5.63 2.29 8.28
C PHE A 11 -6.84 2.83 7.49
N GLU A 12 -7.42 3.94 7.98
CA GLU A 12 -8.69 4.45 7.45
C GLU A 12 -8.59 5.85 6.81
N ASP A 13 -7.39 6.45 6.79
CA ASP A 13 -7.23 7.79 6.21
C ASP A 13 -7.15 7.71 4.67
N ALA A 14 -8.32 7.57 4.05
CA ALA A 14 -8.45 7.48 2.60
C ALA A 14 -7.95 8.75 1.90
N ASP A 15 -8.14 9.91 2.51
CA ASP A 15 -7.68 11.18 1.94
C ASP A 15 -6.16 11.23 1.85
N LYS A 16 -5.47 10.69 2.86
CA LYS A 16 -4.02 10.62 2.85
C LYS A 16 -3.50 9.70 1.74
N VAL A 17 -4.16 8.55 1.55
CA VAL A 17 -3.82 7.63 0.45
C VAL A 17 -3.99 8.35 -0.89
N HIS A 18 -5.11 9.02 -1.08
CA HIS A 18 -5.40 9.77 -2.29
C HIS A 18 -4.34 10.85 -2.56
N ARG A 19 -4.03 11.67 -1.55
CA ARG A 19 -3.04 12.75 -1.70
C ARG A 19 -1.66 12.23 -2.09
N GLU A 20 -1.22 11.13 -1.47
CA GLU A 20 0.10 10.56 -1.77
C GLU A 20 0.15 10.00 -3.20
N LEU A 21 -0.91 9.34 -3.65
CA LEU A 21 -0.98 8.82 -5.01
C LEU A 21 -1.03 9.94 -6.05
N VAL A 22 -1.79 10.99 -5.80
CA VAL A 22 -1.82 12.19 -6.67
C VAL A 22 -0.43 12.79 -6.78
N ARG A 23 0.26 12.96 -5.64
CA ARG A 23 1.61 13.53 -5.62
C ARG A 23 2.60 12.68 -6.42
N LEU A 24 2.59 11.36 -6.23
CA LEU A 24 3.46 10.45 -6.97
C LEU A 24 3.18 10.50 -8.47
N ASN A 25 1.91 10.48 -8.83
CA ASN A 25 1.49 10.48 -10.23
C ASN A 25 1.91 11.77 -10.96
N TRP A 26 1.97 12.91 -10.25
CA TRP A 26 2.49 14.15 -10.78
C TRP A 26 3.98 14.09 -11.06
N GLN A 27 4.76 13.42 -10.21
CA GLN A 27 6.20 13.29 -10.38
C GLN A 27 6.55 12.33 -11.51
N LYS A 28 5.84 11.19 -11.57
CA LYS A 28 6.01 10.19 -12.61
C LYS A 28 4.70 9.40 -12.75
N PRO A 29 4.09 9.36 -13.94
CA PRO A 29 2.81 8.69 -14.11
C PRO A 29 2.81 7.24 -13.63
N ILE A 30 1.76 6.89 -12.88
CA ILE A 30 1.54 5.54 -12.38
C ILE A 30 0.79 4.77 -13.47
N GLY A 31 1.46 3.80 -14.10
CA GLY A 31 0.88 3.00 -15.16
C GLY A 31 0.13 1.78 -14.68
N VAL A 32 0.47 1.27 -13.49
CA VAL A 32 -0.19 0.11 -12.87
C VAL A 32 -0.15 0.29 -11.36
N LEU A 33 -1.31 0.10 -10.73
CA LEU A 33 -1.44 0.07 -9.27
C LEU A 33 -1.55 -1.39 -8.82
N ILE A 34 -0.72 -1.78 -7.85
CA ILE A 34 -0.66 -3.14 -7.33
C ILE A 34 -1.00 -3.12 -5.86
N HIS A 35 -1.84 -4.03 -5.38
CA HIS A 35 -2.08 -4.21 -3.96
C HIS A 35 -2.61 -5.60 -3.65
N GLY A 36 -2.56 -5.95 -2.37
CA GLY A 36 -3.04 -7.25 -1.90
C GLY A 36 -4.15 -7.16 -0.87
N SER A 37 -4.71 -5.99 -0.64
CA SER A 37 -5.70 -5.77 0.42
C SER A 37 -7.06 -5.44 -0.15
N VAL A 38 -8.11 -6.00 0.43
CA VAL A 38 -9.50 -5.69 0.08
C VAL A 38 -10.12 -4.69 1.07
N THR A 39 -9.34 -4.20 2.03
CA THR A 39 -9.80 -3.28 3.07
C THR A 39 -8.83 -2.10 3.18
N GLY A 40 -9.27 -1.03 3.85
CA GLY A 40 -8.41 0.10 4.19
C GLY A 40 -7.68 0.71 3.00
N VAL A 41 -6.36 0.62 3.02
CA VAL A 41 -5.48 1.22 2.00
C VAL A 41 -5.79 0.71 0.59
N GLY A 42 -6.08 -0.58 0.45
CA GLY A 42 -6.38 -1.17 -0.86
C GLY A 42 -7.62 -0.57 -1.50
N ILE A 43 -8.69 -0.39 -0.73
CA ILE A 43 -9.95 0.21 -1.20
C ILE A 43 -9.70 1.67 -1.63
N ALA A 44 -9.00 2.44 -0.82
CA ALA A 44 -8.70 3.84 -1.12
C ALA A 44 -7.82 3.97 -2.37
N ALA A 45 -6.81 3.11 -2.50
CA ALA A 45 -5.92 3.11 -3.66
C ALA A 45 -6.67 2.76 -4.95
N GLU A 46 -7.58 1.76 -4.90
CA GLU A 46 -8.40 1.42 -6.06
C GLU A 46 -9.35 2.55 -6.45
N ALA A 47 -9.92 3.26 -5.48
CA ALA A 47 -10.79 4.39 -5.76
C ALA A 47 -10.03 5.48 -6.54
N TRP A 48 -8.80 5.77 -6.12
CA TRP A 48 -7.95 6.69 -6.87
C TRP A 48 -7.64 6.17 -8.27
N ALA A 49 -7.25 4.91 -8.39
CA ALA A 49 -6.89 4.31 -9.68
C ALA A 49 -8.06 4.35 -10.65
N ARG A 50 -9.27 4.05 -10.16
CA ARG A 50 -10.49 4.10 -10.98
C ARG A 50 -10.76 5.51 -11.48
N SER A 51 -10.63 6.51 -10.63
CA SER A 51 -10.86 7.90 -11.04
C SER A 51 -9.78 8.43 -12.00
N ASN A 52 -8.58 7.86 -11.96
CA ASN A 52 -7.45 8.25 -12.81
C ASN A 52 -7.32 7.39 -14.08
N GLY A 53 -8.15 6.36 -14.22
CA GLY A 53 -8.05 5.42 -15.35
C GLY A 53 -6.83 4.51 -15.30
N THR A 54 -6.27 4.27 -14.11
CA THR A 54 -5.09 3.43 -13.91
C THR A 54 -5.48 1.96 -13.70
N PRO A 55 -4.91 1.01 -14.45
CA PRO A 55 -5.14 -0.42 -14.23
C PRO A 55 -4.71 -0.86 -12.83
N VAL A 56 -5.44 -1.81 -12.26
CA VAL A 56 -5.18 -2.37 -10.93
C VAL A 56 -4.92 -3.87 -11.03
N VAL A 57 -3.88 -4.33 -10.33
CA VAL A 57 -3.59 -5.75 -10.16
C VAL A 57 -3.70 -6.09 -8.68
N ARG A 58 -4.54 -7.07 -8.35
CA ARG A 58 -4.79 -7.52 -6.98
C ARG A 58 -4.14 -8.86 -6.71
N TYR A 59 -3.58 -9.00 -5.51
CA TYR A 59 -2.99 -10.26 -5.04
C TYR A 59 -3.63 -10.65 -3.70
N PRO A 60 -4.85 -11.22 -3.71
CA PRO A 60 -5.51 -11.60 -2.46
C PRO A 60 -4.79 -12.77 -1.80
N PRO A 61 -4.70 -12.78 -0.45
CA PRO A 61 -4.14 -13.93 0.24
C PRO A 61 -5.10 -15.13 0.19
N ASN A 62 -4.57 -16.34 0.08
CA ASN A 62 -5.37 -17.55 0.09
C ASN A 62 -5.44 -18.13 1.51
N TRP A 63 -6.35 -17.62 2.31
CA TRP A 63 -6.55 -18.03 3.70
C TRP A 63 -6.98 -19.50 3.82
N THR A 64 -7.78 -19.96 2.87
CA THR A 64 -8.29 -21.34 2.88
C THR A 64 -7.16 -22.34 2.78
N LEU A 65 -6.20 -22.07 1.91
CA LEU A 65 -5.10 -23.00 1.66
C LEU A 65 -3.94 -22.84 2.65
N TYR A 66 -3.61 -21.60 3.02
CA TYR A 66 -2.39 -21.32 3.78
C TYR A 66 -2.60 -20.84 5.21
N GLY A 67 -3.84 -20.57 5.62
CA GLY A 67 -4.16 -20.13 6.98
C GLY A 67 -3.32 -18.92 7.41
N LYS A 68 -2.66 -19.02 8.55
CA LYS A 68 -1.85 -17.92 9.12
C LYS A 68 -0.67 -17.50 8.23
N LYS A 69 -0.23 -18.34 7.32
CA LYS A 69 0.89 -18.06 6.42
C LYS A 69 0.46 -17.33 5.16
N ALA A 70 -0.85 -17.17 4.94
CA ALA A 70 -1.40 -16.66 3.68
C ALA A 70 -0.85 -15.28 3.28
N GLU A 71 -0.80 -14.32 4.22
CA GLU A 71 -0.33 -12.97 3.90
C GLU A 71 1.17 -12.92 3.60
N GLY A 72 1.99 -13.65 4.35
CA GLY A 72 3.43 -13.72 4.11
C GLY A 72 3.75 -14.33 2.74
N LEU A 73 3.06 -15.43 2.40
CA LEU A 73 3.22 -16.08 1.10
C LEU A 73 2.73 -15.19 -0.04
N ARG A 74 1.60 -14.51 0.14
CA ARG A 74 1.09 -13.53 -0.81
C ARG A 74 2.08 -12.41 -1.02
N ASN A 75 2.67 -11.87 0.05
CA ASN A 75 3.66 -10.78 -0.05
C ASN A 75 4.86 -11.21 -0.89
N ALA A 76 5.40 -12.40 -0.66
CA ALA A 76 6.53 -12.91 -1.43
C ALA A 76 6.17 -13.06 -2.91
N PHE A 77 5.02 -13.64 -3.21
CA PHE A 77 4.56 -13.82 -4.58
C PHE A 77 4.29 -12.48 -5.26
N MET A 78 3.64 -11.56 -4.57
CA MET A 78 3.28 -10.24 -5.10
C MET A 78 4.53 -9.44 -5.50
N ILE A 79 5.56 -9.42 -4.66
CA ILE A 79 6.83 -8.74 -4.96
C ILE A 79 7.49 -9.37 -6.18
N GLY A 80 7.59 -10.69 -6.23
CA GLY A 80 8.27 -11.38 -7.32
C GLY A 80 7.53 -11.32 -8.65
N ASP A 81 6.21 -11.43 -8.61
CA ASP A 81 5.39 -11.47 -9.82
C ASP A 81 5.11 -10.09 -10.40
N SER A 82 4.75 -9.12 -9.55
CA SER A 82 4.39 -7.78 -10.02
C SER A 82 5.58 -6.90 -10.38
N ARG A 83 6.75 -7.18 -9.81
CA ARG A 83 7.98 -6.39 -10.02
C ARG A 83 7.73 -4.88 -9.93
N PRO A 84 7.31 -4.39 -8.77
CA PRO A 84 7.01 -2.97 -8.64
C PRO A 84 8.28 -2.12 -8.74
N ASP A 85 8.14 -0.91 -9.26
CA ASP A 85 9.21 0.08 -9.25
C ASP A 85 9.31 0.77 -7.89
N LEU A 86 8.18 0.88 -7.19
CA LEU A 86 8.09 1.56 -5.91
C LEU A 86 7.04 0.89 -5.05
N VAL A 87 7.35 0.73 -3.76
CA VAL A 87 6.36 0.37 -2.73
C VAL A 87 6.02 1.64 -1.96
N LEU A 88 4.74 2.01 -1.99
CA LEU A 88 4.21 3.11 -1.18
C LEU A 88 3.59 2.49 0.08
N ALA A 89 4.24 2.68 1.23
CA ALA A 89 3.87 2.03 2.48
C ALA A 89 3.24 3.02 3.46
N PHE A 90 1.98 2.77 3.81
CA PHE A 90 1.28 3.49 4.87
C PHE A 90 1.46 2.79 6.21
N PRO A 91 1.18 3.45 7.33
CA PRO A 91 1.32 2.82 8.65
C PRO A 91 0.56 1.51 8.73
N GLY A 92 1.20 0.49 9.30
CA GLY A 92 0.61 -0.84 9.42
C GLY A 92 1.37 -1.70 10.42
N GLY A 93 0.92 -2.93 10.54
CA GLY A 93 1.47 -3.89 11.48
C GLY A 93 2.49 -4.83 10.86
N ARG A 94 2.49 -6.07 11.37
CA ARG A 94 3.49 -7.10 11.03
C ARG A 94 3.54 -7.43 9.53
N HIS A 95 2.39 -7.55 8.87
CA HIS A 95 2.36 -7.94 7.44
C HIS A 95 2.81 -6.81 6.53
N THR A 96 2.58 -5.55 6.93
CA THR A 96 3.13 -4.38 6.25
C THR A 96 4.64 -4.35 6.39
N ALA A 97 5.16 -4.57 7.60
CA ALA A 97 6.60 -4.64 7.86
C ALA A 97 7.26 -5.78 7.07
N ASP A 98 6.61 -6.94 6.99
CA ASP A 98 7.08 -8.08 6.21
C ASP A 98 7.23 -7.73 4.73
N LEU A 99 6.23 -7.06 4.15
CA LEU A 99 6.31 -6.64 2.75
C LEU A 99 7.43 -5.65 2.52
N ILE A 100 7.59 -4.67 3.41
CA ILE A 100 8.67 -3.68 3.33
C ILE A 100 10.02 -4.38 3.35
N GLN A 101 10.21 -5.35 4.25
CA GLN A 101 11.46 -6.09 4.34
C GLN A 101 11.74 -6.88 3.06
N LYS A 102 10.73 -7.54 2.51
CA LYS A 102 10.87 -8.27 1.24
C LYS A 102 11.20 -7.34 0.07
N ALA A 103 10.61 -6.15 0.04
CA ALA A 103 10.90 -5.15 -0.98
C ALA A 103 12.35 -4.67 -0.88
N ILE A 104 12.83 -4.40 0.32
CA ILE A 104 14.22 -3.99 0.58
C ILE A 104 15.19 -5.08 0.11
N GLU A 105 14.92 -6.33 0.47
CA GLU A 105 15.75 -7.47 0.04
C GLU A 105 15.77 -7.63 -1.47
N ALA A 106 14.67 -7.33 -2.15
CA ALA A 106 14.57 -7.36 -3.61
C ALA A 106 15.12 -6.09 -4.27
N LYS A 107 15.67 -5.15 -3.50
CA LYS A 107 16.23 -3.88 -3.98
C LYS A 107 15.18 -2.99 -4.66
N ILE A 108 13.96 -3.05 -4.17
CA ILE A 108 12.86 -2.19 -4.64
C ILE A 108 12.79 -0.98 -3.72
N ALA A 109 12.62 0.21 -4.31
CA ALA A 109 12.49 1.44 -3.56
C ALA A 109 11.21 1.42 -2.70
N VAL A 110 11.32 1.89 -1.45
CA VAL A 110 10.18 1.99 -0.53
C VAL A 110 10.04 3.43 -0.09
N LEU A 111 8.84 3.99 -0.27
CA LEU A 111 8.47 5.28 0.28
C LEU A 111 7.51 5.04 1.44
N ALA A 112 7.98 5.21 2.66
CA ALA A 112 7.17 5.05 3.85
C ALA A 112 6.49 6.38 4.20
N VAL A 113 5.17 6.35 4.29
CA VAL A 113 4.39 7.51 4.73
C VAL A 113 4.30 7.45 6.25
N PRO A 114 4.79 8.46 6.97
CA PRO A 114 4.79 8.41 8.43
C PRO A 114 3.38 8.54 8.99
N ALA A 115 3.16 7.97 10.17
CA ALA A 115 1.97 8.26 10.95
C ALA A 115 1.95 9.75 11.31
N GLY A 116 0.76 10.32 11.41
CA GLY A 116 0.63 11.73 11.83
C GLY A 116 1.22 11.96 13.22
N ASP A 117 1.72 13.17 13.48
CA ASP A 117 2.20 13.56 14.80
C ASP A 117 1.00 13.54 15.77
N PRO A 118 1.07 12.76 16.88
CA PRO A 118 -0.01 12.73 17.87
C PRO A 118 -0.38 14.11 18.41
N ARG A 119 0.58 15.02 18.51
CA ARG A 119 0.33 16.40 18.98
C ARG A 119 -0.50 17.19 17.98
N VAL A 120 -0.28 16.98 16.68
CA VAL A 120 -1.07 17.62 15.64
C VAL A 120 -2.51 17.09 15.67
N ALA A 121 -2.68 15.77 15.82
CA ALA A 121 -3.99 15.15 15.94
C ALA A 121 -4.76 15.69 17.15
N GLU A 122 -4.07 15.90 18.29
CA GLU A 122 -4.66 16.49 19.48
C GLU A 122 -5.14 17.93 19.23
N LEU A 123 -4.33 18.74 18.56
CA LEU A 123 -4.68 20.12 18.21
C LEU A 123 -5.89 20.15 17.27
N GLU A 124 -5.95 19.29 16.30
CA GLU A 124 -7.10 19.19 15.38
C GLU A 124 -8.38 18.82 16.11
N LYS A 125 -8.32 17.96 17.10
CA LYS A 125 -9.47 17.57 17.92
C LYS A 125 -9.96 18.68 18.82
N SER A 126 -9.10 19.60 19.22
CA SER A 126 -9.45 20.70 20.12
C SER A 126 -10.06 21.90 19.39
N VAL A 127 -10.03 21.89 18.07
CA VAL A 127 -10.67 22.91 17.25
C VAL A 127 -12.05 22.45 16.85
#